data_58fba9cefbf3181b4d367667d11cac19
#
_entry.id   58fba9cefbf3181b4d367667d11cac19
#
_cell.length_a   1.000
_cell.length_b   1.000
_cell.length_c   1.000
_cell.angle_alpha   90.00
_cell.angle_beta   90.00
_cell.angle_gamma   90.00
#
_symmetry.space_group_name_H-M   'P 1'
#
loop_
_entity.id
_entity.type
_entity.pdbx_description
1 polymer ?
#
loop_
_entity_poly.entity_id
_entity_poly.type
_entity_poly.pdbx_seq_one_letter_code
_entity_poly.pdbx_strand_id
1 'polypeptide(L)'
;MSELLDAVRAGADAQTLASLPLPATTRAVFVRREDQGMFEGMASSDKDPRQSLKVGEVPLPELAPDEVAIGVMASSINFNTVWTSIFEPLPTFGFLDRLGKESVWGQRHAQDFHVVGSDASGVIVRAGSAVRNWKIGDTVTVHCNYLDDQDPTSHDDSMLASNQRIWGFETNYGGLADIAIVKANQLMPKPTHLSWEEAAVNALCNSTSYRMLVSRNGAPVTQGQKVLIWGATGGIGSFAVQHVLNSGGIPIGVVSNATRANILRELGCEYVIDRNEKGYRFWKDEHTQDESEWRRLGKDIRALVGDDPDIVFEHPGRSTMGASVFVTKRGGTIVTCAATSGYMIEYDNRHLWMKLKTIKGSHFANYREAWDANQTICVGKVVPPLSATYALEETGQAAYEVHHNRHDGKIGVLCLAPETGLGITDPALRATVGEDRLTVFSRHANS
;
A
#
# COMPACT_ATOMS: atom_id res chain seq x y z
N MET A 1 -24.18 12.63 14.50
CA MET A 1 -23.16 12.89 13.48
C MET A 1 -23.03 14.40 13.35
N SER A 2 -21.87 14.95 12.99
CA SER A 2 -21.75 16.42 12.89
C SER A 2 -22.32 16.92 11.56
N GLU A 3 -22.86 18.14 11.55
CA GLU A 3 -23.40 18.78 10.32
C GLU A 3 -22.35 18.81 9.18
N LEU A 4 -21.07 18.96 9.51
CA LEU A 4 -19.97 18.92 8.54
C LEU A 4 -19.88 17.55 7.84
N LEU A 5 -19.96 16.46 8.58
CA LEU A 5 -19.86 15.10 8.01
C LEU A 5 -21.07 14.77 7.13
N ASP A 6 -22.26 15.23 7.52
CA ASP A 6 -23.47 15.06 6.70
C ASP A 6 -23.35 15.91 5.41
N ALA A 7 -22.80 17.11 5.48
CA ALA A 7 -22.53 17.95 4.30
C ALA A 7 -21.50 17.31 3.36
N VAL A 8 -20.43 16.70 3.89
CA VAL A 8 -19.43 15.96 3.08
C VAL A 8 -20.08 14.79 2.35
N ARG A 9 -20.90 13.99 3.04
CA ARG A 9 -21.65 12.87 2.45
C ARG A 9 -22.59 13.30 1.33
N ALA A 10 -23.24 14.46 1.52
CA ALA A 10 -24.14 15.05 0.55
C ALA A 10 -23.43 15.71 -0.65
N GLY A 11 -22.10 15.78 -0.65
CA GLY A 11 -21.32 16.45 -1.71
C GLY A 11 -21.49 17.97 -1.73
N ALA A 12 -21.62 18.59 -0.55
CA ALA A 12 -21.77 20.04 -0.40
C ALA A 12 -20.60 20.81 -1.00
N ASP A 13 -20.86 22.04 -1.46
CA ASP A 13 -19.83 22.89 -2.03
C ASP A 13 -18.83 23.44 -0.99
N ALA A 14 -17.73 23.98 -1.48
CA ALA A 14 -16.64 24.50 -0.65
C ALA A 14 -17.09 25.59 0.34
N GLN A 15 -18.05 26.44 -0.04
CA GLN A 15 -18.56 27.50 0.82
C GLN A 15 -19.36 26.95 2.01
N THR A 16 -20.22 25.98 1.74
CA THR A 16 -20.98 25.27 2.76
C THR A 16 -20.03 24.52 3.72
N LEU A 17 -19.07 23.76 3.19
CA LEU A 17 -18.08 23.03 4.01
C LEU A 17 -17.24 24.00 4.88
N ALA A 18 -16.84 25.15 4.35
CA ALA A 18 -16.06 26.15 5.08
C ALA A 18 -16.85 26.81 6.23
N SER A 19 -18.17 26.92 6.11
CA SER A 19 -19.05 27.57 7.10
C SER A 19 -19.35 26.71 8.32
N LEU A 20 -19.22 25.39 8.22
CA LEU A 20 -19.56 24.43 9.27
C LEU A 20 -18.36 24.18 10.20
N PRO A 21 -18.54 24.04 11.53
CA PRO A 21 -17.43 23.81 12.44
C PRO A 21 -16.82 22.41 12.28
N LEU A 22 -15.50 22.29 12.48
CA LEU A 22 -14.87 20.99 12.62
C LEU A 22 -15.34 20.35 13.93
N PRO A 23 -15.75 19.05 13.94
CA PRO A 23 -16.16 18.40 15.17
C PRO A 23 -14.97 18.22 16.14
N ALA A 24 -15.24 18.14 17.44
CA ALA A 24 -14.21 17.92 18.46
C ALA A 24 -13.67 16.48 18.46
N THR A 25 -14.44 15.52 17.94
CA THR A 25 -14.10 14.10 17.88
C THR A 25 -14.38 13.56 16.47
N THR A 26 -13.78 12.41 16.16
CA THR A 26 -14.03 11.65 14.95
C THR A 26 -14.20 10.17 15.26
N ARG A 27 -15.11 9.50 14.56
CA ARG A 27 -15.19 8.04 14.57
C ARG A 27 -13.99 7.49 13.81
N ALA A 28 -13.27 6.56 14.41
CA ALA A 28 -12.05 5.99 13.85
C ALA A 28 -11.83 4.55 14.25
N VAL A 29 -10.97 3.87 13.51
CA VAL A 29 -10.42 2.55 13.86
C VAL A 29 -9.06 2.75 14.52
N PHE A 30 -8.88 2.18 15.70
CA PHE A 30 -7.66 2.34 16.48
C PHE A 30 -7.32 1.12 17.31
N VAL A 31 -6.06 1.01 17.71
CA VAL A 31 -5.59 0.11 18.77
C VAL A 31 -5.32 0.92 20.04
N ARG A 32 -5.37 0.27 21.21
CA ARG A 32 -5.09 0.88 22.51
C ARG A 32 -3.71 0.52 23.03
N ARG A 33 -3.09 1.43 23.74
CA ARG A 33 -1.81 1.20 24.40
C ARG A 33 -1.88 0.06 25.43
N GLU A 34 -2.97 -0.02 26.17
CA GLU A 34 -3.20 -1.06 27.18
C GLU A 34 -3.25 -2.49 26.62
N ASP A 35 -3.60 -2.63 25.33
CA ASP A 35 -3.75 -3.92 24.65
C ASP A 35 -2.41 -4.47 24.11
N GLN A 36 -1.27 -3.76 24.19
CA GLN A 36 0.01 -4.14 23.58
C GLN A 36 0.51 -5.54 23.95
N GLY A 37 0.21 -6.00 25.18
CA GLY A 37 0.63 -7.32 25.66
C GLY A 37 -0.36 -8.45 25.37
N MET A 38 -1.52 -8.18 24.73
CA MET A 38 -2.60 -9.15 24.61
C MET A 38 -2.25 -10.41 23.81
N PHE A 39 -1.25 -10.33 22.92
CA PHE A 39 -0.79 -11.43 22.09
C PHE A 39 0.58 -11.97 22.50
N GLU A 40 1.06 -11.64 23.70
CA GLU A 40 2.39 -12.08 24.13
C GLU A 40 2.49 -13.62 24.17
N GLY A 41 3.57 -14.17 23.59
CA GLY A 41 3.79 -15.61 23.50
C GLY A 41 3.00 -16.34 22.39
N MET A 42 2.11 -15.67 21.65
CA MET A 42 1.39 -16.26 20.53
C MET A 42 2.24 -16.22 19.25
N ALA A 43 2.09 -17.26 18.40
CA ALA A 43 2.65 -17.22 17.05
C ALA A 43 1.93 -16.14 16.22
N SER A 44 2.65 -15.50 15.28
CA SER A 44 2.08 -14.42 14.45
C SER A 44 0.79 -14.84 13.73
N SER A 45 0.75 -16.07 13.20
CA SER A 45 -0.41 -16.65 12.52
C SER A 45 -1.67 -16.79 13.39
N ASP A 46 -1.50 -16.84 14.71
CA ASP A 46 -2.59 -17.12 15.66
C ASP A 46 -3.16 -15.84 16.28
N LYS A 47 -2.50 -14.69 16.03
CA LYS A 47 -2.95 -13.38 16.49
C LYS A 47 -4.11 -12.89 15.63
N ASP A 48 -5.18 -12.46 16.29
CA ASP A 48 -6.42 -12.07 15.60
C ASP A 48 -6.62 -10.55 15.62
N PRO A 49 -6.48 -9.84 14.47
CA PRO A 49 -6.70 -8.40 14.36
C PRO A 49 -8.05 -7.91 14.88
N ARG A 50 -9.08 -8.74 14.85
CA ARG A 50 -10.43 -8.39 15.32
C ARG A 50 -10.50 -8.15 16.82
N GLN A 51 -9.55 -8.67 17.57
CA GLN A 51 -9.51 -8.51 19.03
C GLN A 51 -8.93 -7.17 19.45
N SER A 52 -7.99 -6.62 18.71
CA SER A 52 -7.26 -5.38 19.04
C SER A 52 -7.82 -4.14 18.35
N LEU A 53 -8.30 -4.26 17.10
CA LEU A 53 -8.89 -3.14 16.37
C LEU A 53 -10.26 -2.78 16.99
N LYS A 54 -10.37 -1.52 17.40
CA LYS A 54 -11.60 -0.95 17.98
C LYS A 54 -12.13 0.15 17.08
N VAL A 55 -13.45 0.27 16.99
CA VAL A 55 -14.12 1.39 16.33
C VAL A 55 -14.77 2.26 17.41
N GLY A 56 -14.51 3.55 17.37
CA GLY A 56 -15.06 4.47 18.37
C GLY A 56 -14.67 5.91 18.12
N GLU A 57 -15.14 6.80 19.00
CA GLU A 57 -14.83 8.22 18.95
C GLU A 57 -13.45 8.50 19.59
N VAL A 58 -12.63 9.29 18.88
CA VAL A 58 -11.35 9.81 19.37
C VAL A 58 -11.30 11.32 19.20
N PRO A 59 -10.60 12.05 20.09
CA PRO A 59 -10.46 13.51 19.96
C PRO A 59 -9.69 13.87 18.67
N LEU A 60 -10.17 14.88 17.94
CA LEU A 60 -9.44 15.49 16.84
C LEU A 60 -8.46 16.53 17.38
N PRO A 61 -7.18 16.49 16.99
CA PRO A 61 -6.23 17.53 17.38
C PRO A 61 -6.40 18.80 16.56
N GLU A 62 -5.83 19.89 17.03
CA GLU A 62 -5.69 21.13 16.28
C GLU A 62 -4.78 20.91 15.06
N LEU A 63 -5.11 21.55 13.92
CA LEU A 63 -4.30 21.48 12.70
C LEU A 63 -3.00 22.28 12.84
N ALA A 64 -1.89 21.67 12.45
CA ALA A 64 -0.66 22.40 12.19
C ALA A 64 -0.83 23.33 10.97
N PRO A 65 -0.01 24.40 10.85
CA PRO A 65 -0.13 25.34 9.73
C PRO A 65 0.00 24.69 8.35
N ASP A 66 0.76 23.61 8.21
CA ASP A 66 1.04 22.87 6.95
C ASP A 66 0.13 21.66 6.72
N GLU A 67 -0.92 21.50 7.52
CA GLU A 67 -1.82 20.35 7.46
C GLU A 67 -3.19 20.67 6.93
N VAL A 68 -3.90 19.62 6.54
CA VAL A 68 -5.31 19.63 6.18
C VAL A 68 -6.09 18.57 6.96
N ALA A 69 -7.37 18.88 7.23
CA ALA A 69 -8.34 17.86 7.63
C ALA A 69 -9.11 17.40 6.39
N ILE A 70 -9.23 16.09 6.23
CA ILE A 70 -9.93 15.43 5.14
C ILE A 70 -11.15 14.71 5.71
N GLY A 71 -12.34 14.98 5.17
CA GLY A 71 -13.48 14.07 5.30
C GLY A 71 -13.21 12.84 4.46
N VAL A 72 -12.89 11.72 5.12
CA VAL A 72 -12.47 10.49 4.44
C VAL A 72 -13.69 9.75 3.91
N MET A 73 -13.82 9.66 2.61
CA MET A 73 -14.89 8.90 1.95
C MET A 73 -14.61 7.39 2.00
N ALA A 74 -13.37 7.01 1.69
CA ALA A 74 -12.90 5.64 1.78
C ALA A 74 -11.41 5.56 2.13
N SER A 75 -11.01 4.43 2.73
CA SER A 75 -9.65 4.04 3.07
C SER A 75 -9.37 2.63 2.57
N SER A 76 -8.24 2.03 2.95
CA SER A 76 -7.92 0.64 2.61
C SER A 76 -7.07 -0.06 3.66
N ILE A 77 -7.05 -1.40 3.59
CA ILE A 77 -6.19 -2.21 4.44
C ILE A 77 -4.83 -2.39 3.75
N ASN A 78 -3.77 -2.03 4.48
CA ASN A 78 -2.38 -2.34 4.15
C ASN A 78 -1.81 -3.32 5.18
N PHE A 79 -0.71 -3.97 4.85
CA PHE A 79 -0.11 -4.95 5.76
C PHE A 79 0.43 -4.30 7.05
N ASN A 80 0.78 -3.01 7.01
CA ASN A 80 1.15 -2.24 8.20
C ASN A 80 -0.04 -2.04 9.17
N THR A 81 -1.29 -1.97 8.67
CA THR A 81 -2.49 -2.00 9.52
C THR A 81 -2.60 -3.33 10.26
N VAL A 82 -2.32 -4.45 9.56
CA VAL A 82 -2.26 -5.78 10.19
C VAL A 82 -1.17 -5.81 11.25
N TRP A 83 0.06 -5.37 10.94
CA TRP A 83 1.16 -5.33 11.91
C TRP A 83 0.82 -4.51 13.16
N THR A 84 0.24 -3.32 12.98
CA THR A 84 -0.20 -2.50 14.12
C THR A 84 -1.21 -3.26 14.98
N SER A 85 -2.17 -3.95 14.34
CA SER A 85 -3.23 -4.67 15.05
C SER A 85 -2.74 -5.90 15.83
N ILE A 86 -1.65 -6.53 15.40
CA ILE A 86 -1.05 -7.69 16.09
C ILE A 86 0.18 -7.33 16.90
N PHE A 87 0.50 -6.02 16.99
CA PHE A 87 1.65 -5.45 17.71
C PHE A 87 3.01 -6.02 17.26
N GLU A 88 3.18 -6.22 15.93
CA GLU A 88 4.41 -6.75 15.33
C GLU A 88 5.00 -5.80 14.27
N PRO A 89 6.32 -5.87 14.01
CA PRO A 89 7.33 -6.58 14.83
C PRO A 89 7.56 -5.89 16.19
N LEU A 90 7.07 -4.67 16.34
CA LEU A 90 7.12 -3.83 17.54
C LEU A 90 5.80 -3.09 17.71
N PRO A 91 5.33 -2.86 18.95
CA PRO A 91 4.19 -1.98 19.20
C PRO A 91 4.45 -0.57 18.66
N THR A 92 3.53 -0.04 17.87
CA THR A 92 3.69 1.26 17.18
C THR A 92 3.72 2.47 18.14
N PHE A 93 3.24 2.33 19.36
CA PHE A 93 3.27 3.40 20.39
C PHE A 93 4.67 3.95 20.66
N GLY A 94 5.73 3.12 20.50
CA GLY A 94 7.11 3.58 20.61
C GLY A 94 7.50 4.61 19.54
N PHE A 95 6.94 4.52 18.33
CA PHE A 95 7.10 5.53 17.27
C PHE A 95 6.36 6.81 17.62
N LEU A 96 5.11 6.69 18.11
CA LEU A 96 4.29 7.85 18.50
C LEU A 96 4.93 8.63 19.66
N ASP A 97 5.47 7.93 20.66
CA ASP A 97 6.17 8.55 21.79
C ASP A 97 7.46 9.27 21.35
N ARG A 98 8.17 8.72 20.37
CA ARG A 98 9.36 9.36 19.80
C ARG A 98 8.97 10.63 19.05
N LEU A 99 7.98 10.54 18.16
CA LEU A 99 7.46 11.68 17.42
C LEU A 99 6.95 12.77 18.37
N GLY A 100 6.30 12.38 19.46
CA GLY A 100 5.81 13.28 20.50
C GLY A 100 6.89 14.11 21.19
N LYS A 101 8.15 13.68 21.14
CA LYS A 101 9.31 14.39 21.73
C LYS A 101 10.03 15.29 20.72
N GLU A 102 9.76 15.17 19.43
CA GLU A 102 10.49 15.88 18.38
C GLU A 102 10.03 17.34 18.22
N SER A 103 8.74 17.63 18.46
CA SER A 103 8.19 18.99 18.28
C SER A 103 6.89 19.21 19.06
N VAL A 104 6.46 20.47 19.17
CA VAL A 104 5.15 20.84 19.73
C VAL A 104 4.00 20.16 18.94
N TRP A 105 4.10 20.12 17.62
CA TRP A 105 3.12 19.45 16.77
C TRP A 105 3.20 17.93 16.84
N GLY A 106 4.36 17.37 17.16
CA GLY A 106 4.54 15.95 17.41
C GLY A 106 3.80 15.44 18.65
N GLN A 107 3.68 16.27 19.71
CA GLN A 107 3.08 15.88 20.99
C GLN A 107 1.68 15.28 20.87
N ARG A 108 0.86 15.77 19.94
CA ARG A 108 -0.51 15.27 19.70
C ARG A 108 -0.56 13.81 19.22
N HIS A 109 0.53 13.27 18.66
CA HIS A 109 0.60 11.87 18.22
C HIS A 109 0.81 10.89 19.37
N ALA A 110 1.40 11.33 20.50
CA ALA A 110 1.69 10.52 21.68
C ALA A 110 0.43 10.35 22.56
N GLN A 111 -0.51 9.54 22.09
CA GLN A 111 -1.77 9.24 22.77
C GLN A 111 -1.80 7.80 23.29
N ASP A 112 -2.81 7.45 24.12
CA ASP A 112 -3.07 6.07 24.55
C ASP A 112 -3.87 5.26 23.52
N PHE A 113 -4.15 5.86 22.37
CA PHE A 113 -4.74 5.22 21.20
C PHE A 113 -3.91 5.54 19.94
N HIS A 114 -3.96 4.64 18.96
CA HIS A 114 -3.35 4.84 17.65
C HIS A 114 -4.38 4.59 16.56
N VAL A 115 -4.84 5.65 15.88
CA VAL A 115 -5.72 5.57 14.71
C VAL A 115 -4.89 5.12 13.53
N VAL A 116 -5.27 3.98 12.94
CA VAL A 116 -4.55 3.31 11.86
C VAL A 116 -5.03 3.72 10.46
N GLY A 117 -4.34 3.25 9.44
CA GLY A 117 -4.69 3.48 8.03
C GLY A 117 -3.70 4.40 7.32
N SER A 118 -3.08 3.88 6.24
CA SER A 118 -2.03 4.59 5.48
C SER A 118 -2.45 4.92 4.05
N ASP A 119 -3.72 4.77 3.74
CA ASP A 119 -4.37 5.18 2.50
C ASP A 119 -5.66 5.92 2.81
N ALA A 120 -6.03 6.88 1.96
CA ALA A 120 -7.34 7.52 2.00
C ALA A 120 -7.69 8.16 0.66
N SER A 121 -8.99 8.26 0.39
CA SER A 121 -9.58 9.17 -0.58
C SER A 121 -10.69 9.98 0.11
N GLY A 122 -10.79 11.27 -0.21
CA GLY A 122 -11.76 12.12 0.47
C GLY A 122 -11.78 13.54 -0.02
N VAL A 123 -12.42 14.41 0.78
CA VAL A 123 -12.64 15.82 0.48
C VAL A 123 -11.96 16.68 1.55
N ILE A 124 -11.21 17.70 1.16
CA ILE A 124 -10.59 18.63 2.10
C ILE A 124 -11.69 19.47 2.77
N VAL A 125 -11.76 19.40 4.09
CA VAL A 125 -12.76 20.14 4.89
C VAL A 125 -12.15 21.31 5.66
N ARG A 126 -10.82 21.28 5.93
CA ARG A 126 -10.06 22.39 6.52
C ARG A 126 -8.65 22.40 5.98
N ALA A 127 -8.04 23.58 5.94
CA ALA A 127 -6.66 23.80 5.57
C ALA A 127 -5.96 24.71 6.59
N GLY A 128 -4.75 24.33 6.98
CA GLY A 128 -3.89 25.13 7.84
C GLY A 128 -3.41 26.40 7.12
N SER A 129 -2.94 27.37 7.89
CA SER A 129 -2.62 28.72 7.40
C SER A 129 -1.44 28.80 6.40
N ALA A 130 -0.58 27.77 6.36
CA ALA A 130 0.54 27.68 5.41
C ALA A 130 0.23 26.84 4.18
N VAL A 131 -0.93 26.20 4.08
CA VAL A 131 -1.37 25.43 2.90
C VAL A 131 -1.67 26.38 1.75
N ARG A 132 -1.06 26.14 0.57
CA ARG A 132 -1.14 27.05 -0.59
C ARG A 132 -1.77 26.42 -1.83
N ASN A 133 -1.49 25.14 -2.07
CA ASN A 133 -1.86 24.48 -3.33
C ASN A 133 -3.21 23.76 -3.26
N TRP A 134 -3.79 23.63 -2.08
CA TRP A 134 -5.01 22.90 -1.81
C TRP A 134 -6.05 23.81 -1.14
N LYS A 135 -7.31 23.56 -1.40
CA LYS A 135 -8.43 24.32 -0.84
C LYS A 135 -9.54 23.39 -0.36
N ILE A 136 -10.40 23.91 0.51
CA ILE A 136 -11.62 23.23 0.95
C ILE A 136 -12.47 22.85 -0.29
N GLY A 137 -12.97 21.62 -0.30
CA GLY A 137 -13.74 21.04 -1.40
C GLY A 137 -12.92 20.29 -2.44
N ASP A 138 -11.58 20.40 -2.45
CA ASP A 138 -10.75 19.60 -3.34
C ASP A 138 -10.87 18.11 -2.99
N THR A 139 -10.98 17.26 -4.01
CA THR A 139 -11.02 15.80 -3.87
C THR A 139 -9.62 15.23 -4.02
N VAL A 140 -9.21 14.44 -3.04
CA VAL A 140 -7.81 14.00 -2.91
C VAL A 140 -7.67 12.52 -2.60
N THR A 141 -6.49 11.98 -2.91
CA THR A 141 -5.93 10.76 -2.34
C THR A 141 -4.69 11.12 -1.53
N VAL A 142 -4.34 10.28 -0.55
CA VAL A 142 -3.26 10.54 0.40
C VAL A 142 -2.12 9.57 0.20
N HIS A 143 -0.91 10.11 0.03
CA HIS A 143 0.33 9.34 0.10
C HIS A 143 0.80 9.21 1.56
N CYS A 144 1.28 8.04 1.94
CA CYS A 144 1.61 7.74 3.35
C CYS A 144 2.92 8.36 3.85
N ASN A 145 3.74 8.95 2.99
CA ASN A 145 5.04 9.51 3.39
C ASN A 145 4.87 10.82 4.18
N TYR A 146 5.10 10.76 5.49
CA TYR A 146 5.03 11.90 6.40
C TYR A 146 6.44 12.34 6.75
N LEU A 147 6.77 13.62 6.50
CA LEU A 147 8.06 14.20 6.83
C LEU A 147 7.97 15.73 6.94
N ASP A 148 9.02 16.34 7.49
CA ASP A 148 9.22 17.79 7.45
C ASP A 148 9.91 18.15 6.12
N ASP A 149 9.21 18.90 5.26
CA ASP A 149 9.72 19.35 3.94
C ASP A 149 10.78 20.47 4.04
N GLN A 150 10.96 21.03 5.23
CA GLN A 150 12.03 22.01 5.50
C GLN A 150 13.37 21.35 5.83
N ASP A 151 13.41 20.03 6.05
CA ASP A 151 14.67 19.29 6.18
C ASP A 151 15.38 19.24 4.81
N PRO A 152 16.60 19.77 4.69
CA PRO A 152 17.33 19.79 3.42
C PRO A 152 17.61 18.37 2.86
N THR A 153 17.65 17.33 3.71
CA THR A 153 17.86 15.95 3.27
C THR A 153 16.64 15.35 2.56
N SER A 154 15.48 16.02 2.65
CA SER A 154 14.24 15.61 1.99
C SER A 154 14.16 15.99 0.50
N HIS A 155 15.03 16.87 0.01
CA HIS A 155 14.82 17.56 -1.27
C HIS A 155 15.17 16.71 -2.50
N ASP A 156 16.15 15.82 -2.44
CA ASP A 156 16.47 14.92 -3.57
C ASP A 156 15.62 13.62 -3.48
N ASP A 157 15.74 12.91 -2.38
CA ASP A 157 14.93 11.72 -2.10
C ASP A 157 14.43 11.78 -0.65
N SER A 158 13.17 12.18 -0.49
CA SER A 158 12.55 12.34 0.84
C SER A 158 12.50 11.05 1.67
N MET A 159 12.71 9.88 1.03
CA MET A 159 12.82 8.61 1.76
C MET A 159 14.15 8.44 2.50
N LEU A 160 15.14 9.30 2.23
CA LEU A 160 16.43 9.33 2.94
C LEU A 160 16.43 10.29 4.14
N ALA A 161 15.38 11.08 4.30
CA ALA A 161 15.26 12.01 5.42
C ALA A 161 15.12 11.26 6.76
N SER A 162 15.87 11.67 7.77
CA SER A 162 15.90 11.01 9.09
C SER A 162 14.57 11.14 9.85
N ASN A 163 13.77 12.15 9.52
CA ASN A 163 12.44 12.41 10.09
C ASN A 163 11.29 11.81 9.26
N GLN A 164 11.58 11.03 8.22
CA GLN A 164 10.57 10.34 7.43
C GLN A 164 9.81 9.32 8.30
N ARG A 165 8.49 9.33 8.21
CA ARG A 165 7.56 8.44 8.94
C ARG A 165 6.46 7.97 7.98
N ILE A 166 5.79 6.91 8.39
CA ILE A 166 4.63 6.37 7.67
C ILE A 166 3.35 6.83 8.37
N TRP A 167 2.56 7.62 7.68
CA TRP A 167 1.26 8.07 8.16
C TRP A 167 0.33 6.90 8.50
N GLY A 168 -0.29 6.96 9.68
CA GLY A 168 -1.19 5.93 10.19
C GLY A 168 -0.51 4.63 10.61
N PHE A 169 0.85 4.62 10.69
CA PHE A 169 1.65 3.53 11.20
C PHE A 169 2.72 4.03 12.19
N GLU A 170 3.52 5.02 11.79
CA GLU A 170 4.51 5.67 12.65
C GLU A 170 4.04 7.05 13.15
N THR A 171 2.90 7.50 12.65
CA THR A 171 2.15 8.68 13.13
C THR A 171 0.72 8.31 13.46
N ASN A 172 0.06 9.07 14.34
CA ASN A 172 -1.34 8.89 14.68
C ASN A 172 -2.27 9.59 13.66
N TYR A 173 -3.58 9.42 13.79
CA TYR A 173 -4.65 10.02 12.99
C TYR A 173 -4.64 9.56 11.52
N GLY A 174 -4.55 8.22 11.33
CA GLY A 174 -4.57 7.58 10.03
C GLY A 174 -5.93 7.65 9.30
N GLY A 175 -5.98 7.05 8.11
CA GLY A 175 -7.08 7.15 7.16
C GLY A 175 -8.29 6.28 7.45
N LEU A 176 -8.24 5.35 8.40
CA LEU A 176 -9.41 4.56 8.80
C LEU A 176 -10.23 5.32 9.84
N ALA A 177 -10.80 6.45 9.41
CA ALA A 177 -11.57 7.38 10.24
C ALA A 177 -12.54 8.19 9.37
N ASP A 178 -13.54 8.86 10.01
CA ASP A 178 -14.40 9.82 9.30
C ASP A 178 -13.65 11.11 8.95
N ILE A 179 -12.71 11.53 9.80
CA ILE A 179 -11.80 12.65 9.53
C ILE A 179 -10.36 12.22 9.80
N ALA A 180 -9.49 12.46 8.83
CA ALA A 180 -8.05 12.27 8.97
C ALA A 180 -7.30 13.60 8.87
N ILE A 181 -6.12 13.69 9.52
CA ILE A 181 -5.24 14.84 9.45
C ILE A 181 -3.94 14.43 8.78
N VAL A 182 -3.55 15.18 7.75
CA VAL A 182 -2.37 14.90 6.93
C VAL A 182 -1.64 16.19 6.58
N LYS A 183 -0.35 16.11 6.28
CA LYS A 183 0.39 17.24 5.71
C LYS A 183 -0.06 17.51 4.27
N ALA A 184 -0.08 18.77 3.90
CA ALA A 184 -0.51 19.20 2.55
C ALA A 184 0.35 18.58 1.42
N ASN A 185 1.62 18.28 1.70
CA ASN A 185 2.53 17.64 0.74
C ASN A 185 2.24 16.14 0.52
N GLN A 186 1.42 15.49 1.36
CA GLN A 186 0.97 14.12 1.16
C GLN A 186 -0.19 13.99 0.17
N LEU A 187 -0.79 15.11 -0.22
CA LEU A 187 -1.99 15.12 -1.05
C LEU A 187 -1.67 14.95 -2.54
N MET A 188 -2.52 14.17 -3.20
CA MET A 188 -2.54 13.99 -4.64
C MET A 188 -3.98 14.15 -5.14
N PRO A 189 -4.20 14.59 -6.40
CA PRO A 189 -5.55 14.66 -6.94
C PRO A 189 -6.18 13.27 -6.99
N LYS A 190 -7.44 13.15 -6.57
CA LYS A 190 -8.20 11.92 -6.76
C LYS A 190 -8.42 11.69 -8.26
N PRO A 191 -8.14 10.49 -8.80
CA PRO A 191 -8.46 10.17 -10.18
C PRO A 191 -9.97 10.32 -10.46
N THR A 192 -10.33 11.14 -11.44
CA THR A 192 -11.72 11.58 -11.69
C THR A 192 -12.65 10.46 -12.16
N HIS A 193 -12.11 9.43 -12.79
CA HIS A 193 -12.85 8.27 -13.29
C HIS A 193 -13.04 7.14 -12.28
N LEU A 194 -12.42 7.24 -11.10
CA LEU A 194 -12.53 6.23 -10.04
C LEU A 194 -13.56 6.64 -8.99
N SER A 195 -14.22 5.63 -8.42
CA SER A 195 -15.00 5.80 -7.19
C SER A 195 -14.09 6.09 -5.98
N TRP A 196 -14.69 6.37 -4.82
CA TRP A 196 -13.91 6.67 -3.61
C TRP A 196 -13.07 5.46 -3.17
N GLU A 197 -13.68 4.27 -3.10
CA GLU A 197 -13.00 3.04 -2.68
C GLU A 197 -11.94 2.59 -3.69
N GLU A 198 -12.19 2.74 -4.99
CA GLU A 198 -11.20 2.47 -6.04
C GLU A 198 -9.99 3.42 -5.94
N ALA A 199 -10.24 4.69 -5.61
CA ALA A 199 -9.17 5.67 -5.44
C ALA A 199 -8.37 5.44 -4.14
N ALA A 200 -9.03 4.95 -3.07
CA ALA A 200 -8.42 4.75 -1.77
C ALA A 200 -7.44 3.56 -1.71
N VAL A 201 -7.49 2.61 -2.65
CA VAL A 201 -6.61 1.41 -2.60
C VAL A 201 -5.27 1.60 -3.32
N ASN A 202 -4.99 2.80 -3.83
CA ASN A 202 -3.90 2.99 -4.78
C ASN A 202 -2.60 3.51 -4.14
N ALA A 203 -2.67 4.56 -3.33
CA ALA A 203 -1.55 5.44 -3.07
C ALA A 203 -0.30 4.72 -2.55
N LEU A 204 -0.40 3.94 -1.48
CA LEU A 204 0.74 3.24 -0.88
C LEU A 204 1.32 2.19 -1.83
N CYS A 205 0.47 1.28 -2.32
CA CYS A 205 0.92 0.13 -3.10
C CYS A 205 1.41 0.52 -4.50
N ASN A 206 0.72 1.45 -5.18
CA ASN A 206 1.11 1.94 -6.50
C ASN A 206 2.45 2.67 -6.45
N SER A 207 2.62 3.59 -5.49
CA SER A 207 3.87 4.36 -5.37
C SER A 207 5.06 3.49 -4.97
N THR A 208 4.84 2.50 -4.10
CA THR A 208 5.88 1.52 -3.74
C THR A 208 6.36 0.75 -4.97
N SER A 209 5.43 0.21 -5.76
CA SER A 209 5.76 -0.53 -6.99
C SER A 209 6.41 0.36 -8.04
N TYR A 210 5.95 1.62 -8.17
CA TYR A 210 6.55 2.62 -9.05
C TYR A 210 8.01 2.92 -8.65
N ARG A 211 8.28 3.17 -7.36
CA ARG A 211 9.64 3.37 -6.86
C ARG A 211 10.54 2.18 -7.16
N MET A 212 10.03 0.96 -6.96
CA MET A 212 10.82 -0.25 -7.17
C MET A 212 11.17 -0.50 -8.64
N LEU A 213 10.28 -0.18 -9.59
CA LEU A 213 10.39 -0.65 -10.98
C LEU A 213 10.44 0.46 -12.05
N VAL A 214 10.13 1.71 -11.71
CA VAL A 214 10.11 2.82 -12.66
C VAL A 214 11.09 3.91 -12.27
N SER A 215 11.19 4.22 -10.97
CA SER A 215 12.09 5.26 -10.48
C SER A 215 13.57 4.86 -10.57
N ARG A 216 14.42 5.87 -10.80
CA ARG A 216 15.90 5.74 -10.68
C ARG A 216 16.37 5.24 -9.30
N ASN A 217 15.55 5.44 -8.27
CA ASN A 217 15.83 5.01 -6.90
C ASN A 217 15.59 3.51 -6.68
N GLY A 218 14.92 2.83 -7.61
CA GLY A 218 14.67 1.39 -7.62
C GLY A 218 15.56 0.64 -8.62
N ALA A 219 14.95 -0.32 -9.31
CA ALA A 219 15.49 -1.09 -10.43
C ALA A 219 14.65 -0.76 -11.68
N PRO A 220 14.88 0.39 -12.33
CA PRO A 220 14.03 0.85 -13.42
C PRO A 220 14.02 -0.13 -14.59
N VAL A 221 12.82 -0.54 -14.99
CA VAL A 221 12.58 -1.44 -16.11
C VAL A 221 12.82 -0.72 -17.42
N THR A 222 13.55 -1.35 -18.31
CA THR A 222 13.71 -0.91 -19.70
C THR A 222 13.01 -1.88 -20.66
N GLN A 223 12.74 -1.41 -21.89
CA GLN A 223 12.03 -2.20 -22.89
C GLN A 223 12.68 -3.58 -23.13
N GLY A 224 11.86 -4.62 -23.12
CA GLY A 224 12.27 -6.00 -23.36
C GLY A 224 12.88 -6.72 -22.16
N GLN A 225 13.13 -6.03 -21.04
CA GLN A 225 13.60 -6.69 -19.81
C GLN A 225 12.53 -7.60 -19.21
N LYS A 226 12.97 -8.74 -18.71
CA LYS A 226 12.15 -9.74 -18.03
C LYS A 226 12.14 -9.47 -16.54
N VAL A 227 10.96 -9.40 -15.95
CA VAL A 227 10.77 -9.11 -14.52
C VAL A 227 9.98 -10.22 -13.85
N LEU A 228 10.62 -10.97 -12.96
CA LEU A 228 9.92 -11.94 -12.11
C LEU A 228 9.25 -11.21 -10.96
N ILE A 229 7.94 -11.43 -10.77
CA ILE A 229 7.14 -10.73 -9.76
C ILE A 229 6.51 -11.77 -8.83
N TRP A 230 6.98 -11.83 -7.59
CA TRP A 230 6.36 -12.66 -6.57
C TRP A 230 5.05 -12.05 -6.09
N GLY A 231 4.06 -12.91 -5.77
CA GLY A 231 2.75 -12.45 -5.30
C GLY A 231 2.08 -11.45 -6.24
N ALA A 232 2.12 -11.74 -7.53
CA ALA A 232 1.77 -10.80 -8.61
C ALA A 232 0.31 -10.32 -8.63
N THR A 233 -0.61 -10.95 -7.89
CA THR A 233 -2.00 -10.48 -7.68
C THR A 233 -2.22 -9.80 -6.33
N GLY A 234 -1.19 -9.69 -5.47
CA GLY A 234 -1.29 -8.93 -4.22
C GLY A 234 -1.28 -7.42 -4.46
N GLY A 235 -1.47 -6.64 -3.39
CA GLY A 235 -1.56 -5.17 -3.48
C GLY A 235 -0.43 -4.53 -4.26
N ILE A 236 0.85 -4.79 -3.90
CA ILE A 236 2.01 -4.22 -4.63
C ILE A 236 2.32 -4.98 -5.93
N GLY A 237 2.14 -6.31 -5.96
CA GLY A 237 2.48 -7.13 -7.12
C GLY A 237 1.62 -6.82 -8.35
N SER A 238 0.33 -6.52 -8.16
CA SER A 238 -0.58 -6.16 -9.24
C SER A 238 -0.24 -4.82 -9.91
N PHE A 239 0.22 -3.84 -9.14
CA PHE A 239 0.77 -2.61 -9.69
C PHE A 239 2.12 -2.85 -10.38
N ALA A 240 2.97 -3.70 -9.80
CA ALA A 240 4.26 -4.06 -10.41
C ALA A 240 4.08 -4.65 -11.82
N VAL A 241 3.13 -5.57 -12.01
CA VAL A 241 2.78 -6.13 -13.34
C VAL A 241 2.41 -5.01 -14.32
N GLN A 242 1.53 -4.09 -13.93
CA GLN A 242 1.08 -3.01 -14.80
C GLN A 242 2.21 -2.01 -15.11
N HIS A 243 3.09 -1.69 -14.14
CA HIS A 243 4.24 -0.83 -14.39
C HIS A 243 5.26 -1.48 -15.34
N VAL A 244 5.52 -2.78 -15.20
CA VAL A 244 6.40 -3.52 -16.15
C VAL A 244 5.84 -3.46 -17.56
N LEU A 245 4.54 -3.73 -17.74
CA LEU A 245 3.87 -3.65 -19.05
C LEU A 245 3.94 -2.24 -19.65
N ASN A 246 3.63 -1.22 -18.85
CA ASN A 246 3.67 0.18 -19.30
C ASN A 246 5.09 0.66 -19.64
N SER A 247 6.12 0.07 -19.03
CA SER A 247 7.53 0.33 -19.38
C SER A 247 8.04 -0.45 -20.58
N GLY A 248 7.19 -1.29 -21.18
CA GLY A 248 7.58 -2.17 -22.30
C GLY A 248 8.42 -3.38 -21.87
N GLY A 249 8.43 -3.72 -20.61
CA GLY A 249 9.04 -4.92 -20.07
C GLY A 249 8.13 -6.15 -20.17
N ILE A 250 8.65 -7.30 -19.82
CA ILE A 250 7.98 -8.60 -19.87
C ILE A 250 7.78 -9.11 -18.44
N PRO A 251 6.58 -8.97 -17.84
CA PRO A 251 6.32 -9.50 -16.51
C PRO A 251 6.16 -11.02 -16.54
N ILE A 252 6.73 -11.67 -15.52
CA ILE A 252 6.56 -13.10 -15.21
C ILE A 252 5.90 -13.14 -13.84
N GLY A 253 4.58 -13.30 -13.81
CA GLY A 253 3.80 -13.25 -12.56
C GLY A 253 3.80 -14.60 -11.84
N VAL A 254 4.19 -14.61 -10.56
CA VAL A 254 4.06 -15.81 -9.71
C VAL A 254 2.82 -15.69 -8.84
N VAL A 255 1.93 -16.66 -8.97
CA VAL A 255 0.65 -16.74 -8.24
C VAL A 255 0.48 -18.08 -7.56
N SER A 256 -0.62 -18.29 -6.82
CA SER A 256 -0.87 -19.50 -6.03
C SER A 256 -2.04 -20.36 -6.51
N ASN A 257 -2.79 -19.90 -7.52
CA ASN A 257 -3.91 -20.67 -8.10
C ASN A 257 -4.32 -20.15 -9.48
N ALA A 258 -5.18 -20.91 -10.16
CA ALA A 258 -5.66 -20.62 -11.51
C ALA A 258 -6.50 -19.32 -11.59
N THR A 259 -7.32 -19.01 -10.59
CA THR A 259 -8.11 -17.76 -10.53
C THR A 259 -7.19 -16.55 -10.57
N ARG A 260 -6.15 -16.54 -9.73
CA ARG A 260 -5.11 -15.51 -9.72
C ARG A 260 -4.36 -15.41 -11.05
N ALA A 261 -4.10 -16.54 -11.69
CA ALA A 261 -3.49 -16.54 -13.03
C ALA A 261 -4.38 -15.86 -14.09
N ASN A 262 -5.69 -16.06 -14.00
CA ASN A 262 -6.65 -15.42 -14.92
C ASN A 262 -6.71 -13.90 -14.71
N ILE A 263 -6.71 -13.41 -13.46
CA ILE A 263 -6.60 -11.97 -13.17
C ILE A 263 -5.39 -11.36 -13.88
N LEU A 264 -4.23 -12.00 -13.79
CA LEU A 264 -3.00 -11.49 -14.43
C LEU A 264 -3.11 -11.47 -15.96
N ARG A 265 -3.70 -12.51 -16.56
CA ARG A 265 -3.90 -12.56 -18.00
C ARG A 265 -4.84 -11.47 -18.51
N GLU A 266 -5.91 -11.18 -17.78
CA GLU A 266 -6.82 -10.06 -18.07
C GLU A 266 -6.14 -8.70 -17.94
N LEU A 267 -5.16 -8.57 -17.03
CA LEU A 267 -4.30 -7.38 -16.93
C LEU A 267 -3.23 -7.29 -18.05
N GLY A 268 -3.10 -8.32 -18.89
CA GLY A 268 -2.12 -8.37 -19.99
C GLY A 268 -0.81 -9.08 -19.67
N CYS A 269 -0.69 -9.76 -18.53
CA CYS A 269 0.48 -10.56 -18.18
C CYS A 269 0.39 -11.93 -18.85
N GLU A 270 1.14 -12.13 -19.93
CA GLU A 270 1.14 -13.38 -20.70
C GLU A 270 1.79 -14.54 -19.95
N TYR A 271 2.88 -14.28 -19.22
CA TYR A 271 3.70 -15.30 -18.59
C TYR A 271 3.37 -15.40 -17.09
N VAL A 272 2.74 -16.53 -16.73
CA VAL A 272 2.28 -16.78 -15.35
C VAL A 272 2.77 -18.14 -14.87
N ILE A 273 3.27 -18.18 -13.64
CA ILE A 273 3.67 -19.39 -12.92
C ILE A 273 2.73 -19.58 -11.73
N ASP A 274 1.91 -20.63 -11.76
CA ASP A 274 1.18 -21.08 -10.58
C ASP A 274 2.11 -21.94 -9.71
N ARG A 275 2.56 -21.37 -8.59
CA ARG A 275 3.51 -22.04 -7.70
C ARG A 275 2.94 -23.30 -7.03
N ASN A 276 1.62 -23.34 -6.80
CA ASN A 276 0.99 -24.50 -6.17
C ASN A 276 0.80 -25.65 -7.16
N GLU A 277 0.40 -25.35 -8.41
CA GLU A 277 0.38 -26.35 -9.50
C GLU A 277 1.78 -26.93 -9.73
N LYS A 278 2.80 -26.07 -9.75
CA LYS A 278 4.20 -26.50 -9.87
C LYS A 278 4.72 -27.22 -8.63
N GLY A 279 4.14 -26.99 -7.46
CA GLY A 279 4.52 -27.62 -6.21
C GLY A 279 5.94 -27.32 -5.76
N TYR A 280 6.44 -26.08 -5.97
CA TYR A 280 7.78 -25.70 -5.52
C TYR A 280 7.92 -25.76 -4.00
N ARG A 281 9.04 -26.33 -3.54
CA ARG A 281 9.42 -26.41 -2.12
C ARG A 281 10.86 -25.94 -1.96
N PHE A 282 11.05 -24.62 -1.85
CA PHE A 282 12.40 -24.02 -1.74
C PHE A 282 13.11 -24.32 -0.41
N TRP A 283 12.41 -24.89 0.56
CA TRP A 283 12.94 -25.32 1.85
C TRP A 283 12.60 -26.78 2.10
N LYS A 284 13.62 -27.58 2.45
CA LYS A 284 13.47 -28.98 2.85
C LYS A 284 12.94 -29.10 4.27
N ASP A 285 13.44 -28.21 5.13
CA ASP A 285 13.09 -28.04 6.53
C ASP A 285 13.27 -26.56 6.92
N GLU A 286 13.11 -26.20 8.20
CA GLU A 286 13.21 -24.82 8.68
C GLU A 286 14.58 -24.15 8.42
N HIS A 287 15.65 -24.95 8.28
CA HIS A 287 17.02 -24.45 8.18
C HIS A 287 17.72 -24.77 6.86
N THR A 288 17.15 -25.64 6.03
CA THR A 288 17.83 -26.16 4.84
C THR A 288 17.06 -25.80 3.57
N GLN A 289 17.66 -24.95 2.73
CA GLN A 289 17.09 -24.62 1.42
C GLN A 289 17.33 -25.72 0.39
N ASP A 290 16.43 -25.82 -0.59
CA ASP A 290 16.54 -26.79 -1.70
C ASP A 290 16.93 -26.11 -3.02
N GLU A 291 18.22 -26.12 -3.32
CA GLU A 291 18.74 -25.57 -4.58
C GLU A 291 18.22 -26.33 -5.83
N SER A 292 17.80 -27.59 -5.71
CA SER A 292 17.24 -28.32 -6.85
C SER A 292 15.93 -27.67 -7.30
N GLU A 293 15.14 -27.17 -6.35
CA GLU A 293 13.91 -26.44 -6.62
C GLU A 293 14.17 -25.05 -7.24
N TRP A 294 15.26 -24.39 -6.85
CA TRP A 294 15.68 -23.14 -7.51
C TRP A 294 16.05 -23.39 -8.99
N ARG A 295 16.76 -24.49 -9.27
CA ARG A 295 17.10 -24.89 -10.66
C ARG A 295 15.85 -25.22 -11.47
N ARG A 296 14.84 -25.88 -10.84
CA ARG A 296 13.56 -26.18 -11.47
C ARG A 296 12.80 -24.90 -11.82
N LEU A 297 12.69 -23.95 -10.88
CA LEU A 297 12.09 -22.63 -11.15
C LEU A 297 12.81 -21.92 -12.30
N GLY A 298 14.14 -21.84 -12.29
CA GLY A 298 14.92 -21.22 -13.36
C GLY A 298 14.73 -21.90 -14.72
N LYS A 299 14.58 -23.23 -14.75
CA LYS A 299 14.24 -23.97 -15.98
C LYS A 299 12.86 -23.60 -16.50
N ASP A 300 11.86 -23.51 -15.62
CA ASP A 300 10.50 -23.13 -15.99
C ASP A 300 10.44 -21.68 -16.50
N ILE A 301 11.13 -20.74 -15.86
CA ILE A 301 11.25 -19.36 -16.33
C ILE A 301 11.86 -19.32 -17.75
N ARG A 302 12.99 -19.97 -17.97
CA ARG A 302 13.63 -19.99 -19.29
C ARG A 302 12.77 -20.68 -20.37
N ALA A 303 11.99 -21.69 -19.99
CA ALA A 303 11.04 -22.31 -20.90
C ALA A 303 9.91 -21.36 -21.34
N LEU A 304 9.49 -20.43 -20.44
CA LEU A 304 8.46 -19.43 -20.73
C LEU A 304 8.99 -18.26 -21.56
N VAL A 305 10.11 -17.67 -21.18
CA VAL A 305 10.57 -16.37 -21.71
C VAL A 305 11.96 -16.44 -22.38
N GLY A 306 12.56 -17.61 -22.48
CA GLY A 306 13.84 -17.85 -23.19
C GLY A 306 15.11 -17.48 -22.43
N ASP A 307 15.02 -16.81 -21.27
CA ASP A 307 16.19 -16.35 -20.51
C ASP A 307 15.85 -16.18 -19.03
N ASP A 308 16.86 -15.94 -18.19
CA ASP A 308 16.71 -15.60 -16.77
C ASP A 308 16.17 -14.18 -16.64
N PRO A 309 15.44 -13.81 -15.55
CA PRO A 309 14.91 -12.48 -15.35
C PRO A 309 16.01 -11.44 -15.07
N ASP A 310 15.90 -10.28 -15.71
CA ASP A 310 16.79 -9.14 -15.50
C ASP A 310 16.57 -8.51 -14.12
N ILE A 311 15.32 -8.51 -13.68
CA ILE A 311 14.90 -7.96 -12.39
C ILE A 311 14.01 -8.99 -11.69
N VAL A 312 14.16 -9.10 -10.36
CA VAL A 312 13.22 -9.80 -9.49
C VAL A 312 12.58 -8.79 -8.53
N PHE A 313 11.26 -8.68 -8.59
CA PHE A 313 10.44 -7.93 -7.65
C PHE A 313 10.11 -8.84 -6.47
N GLU A 314 10.78 -8.56 -5.35
CA GLU A 314 10.78 -9.40 -4.15
C GLU A 314 10.07 -8.70 -2.99
N HIS A 315 9.17 -9.39 -2.32
CA HIS A 315 8.56 -8.91 -1.08
C HIS A 315 8.19 -10.01 -0.07
N PRO A 316 8.13 -11.29 -0.41
CA PRO A 316 7.92 -12.34 0.60
C PRO A 316 9.09 -12.48 1.58
N GLY A 317 10.33 -12.33 1.13
CA GLY A 317 11.51 -12.39 1.98
C GLY A 317 12.04 -13.81 2.19
N ARG A 318 12.01 -14.32 3.44
CA ARG A 318 12.66 -15.59 3.81
C ARG A 318 12.32 -16.75 2.87
N SER A 319 11.07 -16.91 2.51
CA SER A 319 10.62 -18.08 1.73
C SER A 319 11.13 -18.12 0.30
N THR A 320 11.47 -16.97 -0.31
CA THR A 320 11.75 -16.84 -1.75
C THR A 320 13.09 -16.22 -2.10
N MET A 321 13.76 -15.52 -1.18
CA MET A 321 14.97 -14.78 -1.48
C MET A 321 16.11 -15.64 -2.03
N GLY A 322 16.31 -16.85 -1.51
CA GLY A 322 17.33 -17.80 -2.03
C GLY A 322 17.08 -18.13 -3.50
N ALA A 323 15.83 -18.45 -3.85
CA ALA A 323 15.42 -18.71 -5.22
C ALA A 323 15.55 -17.45 -6.09
N SER A 324 15.14 -16.28 -5.58
CA SER A 324 15.25 -14.99 -6.26
C SER A 324 16.70 -14.64 -6.63
N VAL A 325 17.63 -14.81 -5.67
CA VAL A 325 19.07 -14.61 -5.92
C VAL A 325 19.60 -15.61 -6.94
N PHE A 326 19.14 -16.86 -6.89
CA PHE A 326 19.59 -17.91 -7.84
C PHE A 326 19.14 -17.60 -9.27
N VAL A 327 17.84 -17.34 -9.49
CA VAL A 327 17.27 -17.23 -10.85
C VAL A 327 17.57 -15.90 -11.53
N THR A 328 17.91 -14.85 -10.79
CA THR A 328 18.25 -13.55 -11.38
C THR A 328 19.42 -13.67 -12.36
N LYS A 329 19.30 -13.06 -13.51
CA LYS A 329 20.32 -13.00 -14.56
C LYS A 329 21.64 -12.42 -14.06
N ARG A 330 22.75 -12.78 -14.71
CA ARG A 330 24.06 -12.13 -14.45
C ARG A 330 23.96 -10.62 -14.64
N GLY A 331 24.41 -9.85 -13.64
CA GLY A 331 24.29 -8.39 -13.62
C GLY A 331 22.90 -7.86 -13.31
N GLY A 332 21.91 -8.75 -13.06
CA GLY A 332 20.53 -8.35 -12.74
C GLY A 332 20.34 -7.90 -11.30
N THR A 333 19.15 -7.39 -11.00
CA THR A 333 18.80 -6.78 -9.71
C THR A 333 17.63 -7.49 -9.04
N ILE A 334 17.76 -7.79 -7.75
CA ILE A 334 16.66 -8.15 -6.86
C ILE A 334 16.28 -6.89 -6.10
N VAL A 335 15.09 -6.34 -6.32
CA VAL A 335 14.58 -5.19 -5.59
C VAL A 335 13.54 -5.66 -4.56
N THR A 336 13.72 -5.28 -3.29
CA THR A 336 12.89 -5.76 -2.18
C THR A 336 12.38 -4.63 -1.31
N CYS A 337 11.11 -4.74 -0.83
CA CYS A 337 10.47 -3.72 0.02
C CYS A 337 9.79 -4.28 1.28
N ALA A 338 9.81 -5.58 1.48
CA ALA A 338 9.10 -6.23 2.60
C ALA A 338 9.72 -7.59 2.94
N ALA A 339 9.17 -8.25 3.96
CA ALA A 339 9.59 -9.58 4.40
C ALA A 339 8.42 -10.32 5.07
N THR A 340 7.31 -10.51 4.34
CA THR A 340 6.05 -11.04 4.88
C THR A 340 6.12 -12.51 5.30
N SER A 341 7.15 -13.26 4.84
CA SER A 341 7.39 -14.66 5.24
C SER A 341 8.52 -14.82 6.26
N GLY A 342 9.08 -13.73 6.78
CA GLY A 342 10.16 -13.73 7.77
C GLY A 342 11.27 -12.74 7.45
N TYR A 343 11.80 -12.10 8.51
CA TYR A 343 12.75 -10.98 8.41
C TYR A 343 14.20 -11.44 8.20
N MET A 344 14.56 -12.62 8.74
CA MET A 344 15.91 -13.16 8.59
C MET A 344 16.01 -13.91 7.26
N ILE A 345 16.87 -13.39 6.37
CA ILE A 345 16.98 -13.85 4.99
C ILE A 345 18.29 -14.61 4.79
N GLU A 346 18.19 -15.78 4.17
CA GLU A 346 19.33 -16.63 3.81
C GLU A 346 19.38 -16.85 2.30
N TYR A 347 20.56 -16.78 1.72
CA TYR A 347 20.83 -17.15 0.32
C TYR A 347 22.28 -17.57 0.12
N ASP A 348 22.56 -18.31 -0.94
CA ASP A 348 23.94 -18.67 -1.31
C ASP A 348 24.63 -17.49 -1.98
N ASN A 349 25.56 -16.87 -1.25
CA ASN A 349 26.27 -15.67 -1.69
C ASN A 349 27.12 -15.89 -2.96
N ARG A 350 27.48 -17.14 -3.30
CA ARG A 350 28.18 -17.45 -4.57
C ARG A 350 27.34 -17.03 -5.78
N HIS A 351 26.01 -17.19 -5.71
CA HIS A 351 25.11 -16.79 -6.78
C HIS A 351 24.93 -15.29 -6.90
N LEU A 352 25.24 -14.52 -5.86
CA LEU A 352 25.24 -13.05 -5.88
C LEU A 352 26.55 -12.50 -6.48
N TRP A 353 27.69 -12.73 -5.78
CA TRP A 353 28.94 -12.04 -6.15
C TRP A 353 29.58 -12.57 -7.43
N MET A 354 29.59 -13.89 -7.68
CA MET A 354 30.15 -14.46 -8.92
C MET A 354 29.39 -14.04 -10.17
N LYS A 355 28.14 -13.67 -10.04
CA LYS A 355 27.29 -13.23 -11.15
C LYS A 355 27.02 -11.73 -11.14
N LEU A 356 27.70 -10.95 -10.30
CA LEU A 356 27.65 -9.47 -10.24
C LEU A 356 26.22 -8.96 -10.08
N LYS A 357 25.40 -9.63 -9.28
CA LYS A 357 24.00 -9.23 -9.04
C LYS A 357 23.91 -8.19 -7.94
N THR A 358 22.81 -7.46 -7.92
CA THR A 358 22.51 -6.44 -6.90
C THR A 358 21.28 -6.86 -6.11
N ILE A 359 21.34 -6.75 -4.78
CA ILE A 359 20.14 -6.71 -3.92
C ILE A 359 19.96 -5.26 -3.50
N LYS A 360 18.79 -4.70 -3.82
CA LYS A 360 18.46 -3.30 -3.55
C LYS A 360 17.23 -3.20 -2.65
N GLY A 361 17.38 -2.55 -1.50
CA GLY A 361 16.26 -2.20 -0.64
C GLY A 361 15.45 -1.04 -1.23
N SER A 362 14.14 -1.09 -1.04
CA SER A 362 13.20 -0.03 -1.37
C SER A 362 12.17 0.09 -0.26
N HIS A 363 11.73 1.31 0.04
CA HIS A 363 10.73 1.56 1.07
C HIS A 363 9.79 2.67 0.61
N PHE A 364 8.49 2.36 0.50
CA PHE A 364 7.47 3.27 -0.02
C PHE A 364 7.91 4.06 -1.27
N ALA A 365 7.72 5.39 -1.27
CA ALA A 365 8.12 6.28 -2.35
C ALA A 365 8.26 7.73 -1.83
N ASN A 366 9.08 8.53 -2.47
CA ASN A 366 9.10 9.96 -2.21
C ASN A 366 7.90 10.67 -2.85
N TYR A 367 7.71 11.97 -2.56
CA TYR A 367 6.55 12.72 -3.05
C TYR A 367 6.46 12.76 -4.58
N ARG A 368 7.59 12.92 -5.26
CA ARG A 368 7.63 12.96 -6.71
C ARG A 368 7.24 11.62 -7.33
N GLU A 369 7.76 10.52 -6.79
CA GLU A 369 7.44 9.16 -7.23
C GLU A 369 5.96 8.83 -7.00
N ALA A 370 5.41 9.23 -5.84
CA ALA A 370 3.99 9.05 -5.54
C ALA A 370 3.08 9.86 -6.48
N TRP A 371 3.47 11.11 -6.75
CA TRP A 371 2.76 11.95 -7.71
C TRP A 371 2.77 11.35 -9.11
N ASP A 372 3.93 10.93 -9.61
CA ASP A 372 4.09 10.34 -10.94
C ASP A 372 3.33 8.99 -11.03
N ALA A 373 3.38 8.18 -9.98
CA ALA A 373 2.58 6.94 -9.88
C ALA A 373 1.07 7.23 -9.95
N ASN A 374 0.58 8.25 -9.22
CA ASN A 374 -0.81 8.65 -9.26
C ASN A 374 -1.23 9.16 -10.65
N GLN A 375 -0.33 9.86 -11.37
CA GLN A 375 -0.62 10.30 -12.74
C GLN A 375 -0.86 9.12 -13.69
N THR A 376 -0.20 7.96 -13.50
CA THR A 376 -0.46 6.76 -14.32
C THR A 376 -1.90 6.26 -14.17
N ILE A 377 -2.48 6.43 -12.98
CA ILE A 377 -3.88 6.12 -12.73
C ILE A 377 -4.78 7.21 -13.30
N CYS A 378 -4.49 8.50 -13.05
CA CYS A 378 -5.29 9.62 -13.54
C CYS A 378 -5.50 9.59 -15.07
N VAL A 379 -4.56 9.02 -15.82
CA VAL A 379 -4.67 8.85 -17.28
C VAL A 379 -5.17 7.46 -17.71
N GLY A 380 -5.62 6.62 -16.77
CA GLY A 380 -6.20 5.30 -17.05
C GLY A 380 -5.21 4.21 -17.52
N LYS A 381 -3.89 4.42 -17.36
CA LYS A 381 -2.86 3.43 -17.73
C LYS A 381 -2.69 2.32 -16.69
N VAL A 382 -2.95 2.65 -15.44
CA VAL A 382 -2.93 1.71 -14.30
C VAL A 382 -4.32 1.70 -13.68
N VAL A 383 -4.81 0.53 -13.33
CA VAL A 383 -6.13 0.35 -12.69
C VAL A 383 -5.98 -0.17 -11.26
N PRO A 384 -6.92 0.20 -10.35
CA PRO A 384 -6.89 -0.22 -8.96
C PRO A 384 -7.14 -1.73 -8.81
N PRO A 385 -6.41 -2.42 -7.93
CA PRO A 385 -6.62 -3.83 -7.67
C PRO A 385 -7.67 -4.06 -6.56
N LEU A 386 -8.78 -3.35 -6.58
CA LEU A 386 -9.85 -3.48 -5.57
C LEU A 386 -10.59 -4.80 -5.75
N SER A 387 -10.56 -5.67 -4.72
CA SER A 387 -11.23 -6.98 -4.75
C SER A 387 -12.48 -7.04 -3.87
N ALA A 388 -12.49 -6.34 -2.75
CA ALA A 388 -13.60 -6.31 -1.81
C ALA A 388 -13.67 -4.96 -1.08
N THR A 389 -14.86 -4.63 -0.57
CA THR A 389 -15.09 -3.40 0.21
C THR A 389 -15.88 -3.75 1.46
N TYR A 390 -15.46 -3.20 2.61
CA TYR A 390 -16.06 -3.38 3.92
C TYR A 390 -16.52 -2.03 4.48
N ALA A 391 -17.46 -2.06 5.43
CA ALA A 391 -17.77 -0.88 6.24
C ALA A 391 -16.66 -0.61 7.26
N LEU A 392 -16.58 0.63 7.77
CA LEU A 392 -15.56 1.01 8.78
C LEU A 392 -15.63 0.11 10.02
N GLU A 393 -16.82 -0.28 10.43
CA GLU A 393 -17.09 -1.19 11.56
C GLU A 393 -16.54 -2.59 11.35
N GLU A 394 -16.35 -3.01 10.09
CA GLU A 394 -15.88 -4.34 9.72
C GLU A 394 -14.35 -4.37 9.45
N THR A 395 -13.63 -3.27 9.77
CA THR A 395 -12.18 -3.18 9.53
C THR A 395 -11.40 -4.32 10.18
N GLY A 396 -11.81 -4.77 11.36
CA GLY A 396 -11.21 -5.94 12.02
C GLY A 396 -11.28 -7.20 11.16
N GLN A 397 -12.43 -7.46 10.52
CA GLN A 397 -12.60 -8.59 9.60
C GLN A 397 -11.79 -8.40 8.33
N ALA A 398 -11.78 -7.20 7.75
CA ALA A 398 -10.97 -6.89 6.57
C ALA A 398 -9.45 -7.11 6.84
N ALA A 399 -8.96 -6.68 7.99
CA ALA A 399 -7.58 -6.92 8.42
C ALA A 399 -7.29 -8.42 8.64
N TYR A 400 -8.25 -9.17 9.17
CA TYR A 400 -8.15 -10.62 9.36
C TYR A 400 -8.02 -11.36 8.02
N GLU A 401 -8.78 -10.98 6.99
CA GLU A 401 -8.67 -11.57 5.65
C GLU A 401 -7.28 -11.30 5.04
N VAL A 402 -6.74 -10.09 5.22
CA VAL A 402 -5.39 -9.73 4.77
C VAL A 402 -4.33 -10.53 5.52
N HIS A 403 -4.45 -10.63 6.85
CA HIS A 403 -3.51 -11.37 7.69
C HIS A 403 -3.39 -12.85 7.28
N HIS A 404 -4.51 -13.47 6.93
CA HIS A 404 -4.58 -14.88 6.53
C HIS A 404 -4.44 -15.10 5.01
N ASN A 405 -4.09 -14.05 4.25
CA ASN A 405 -3.94 -14.11 2.78
C ASN A 405 -5.18 -14.67 2.06
N ARG A 406 -6.38 -14.29 2.54
CA ARG A 406 -7.69 -14.70 1.99
C ARG A 406 -8.30 -13.63 1.09
N HIS A 407 -7.47 -12.85 0.45
CA HIS A 407 -7.87 -11.77 -0.46
C HIS A 407 -7.00 -11.79 -1.72
N ASP A 408 -7.48 -11.14 -2.75
CA ASP A 408 -6.71 -10.77 -3.94
C ASP A 408 -6.61 -9.24 -3.99
N GLY A 409 -5.59 -8.71 -4.64
CA GLY A 409 -5.41 -7.26 -4.77
C GLY A 409 -5.43 -6.53 -3.42
N LYS A 410 -6.41 -5.63 -3.28
CA LYS A 410 -6.60 -4.75 -2.11
C LYS A 410 -8.02 -4.79 -1.60
N ILE A 411 -8.17 -4.61 -0.29
CA ILE A 411 -9.45 -4.43 0.38
C ILE A 411 -9.66 -2.95 0.68
N GLY A 412 -10.78 -2.40 0.20
CA GLY A 412 -11.26 -1.06 0.50
C GLY A 412 -12.12 -1.04 1.77
N VAL A 413 -12.20 0.13 2.42
CA VAL A 413 -13.05 0.37 3.58
C VAL A 413 -13.80 1.69 3.38
N LEU A 414 -15.13 1.65 3.39
CA LEU A 414 -15.97 2.84 3.36
C LEU A 414 -15.98 3.51 4.74
N CYS A 415 -15.63 4.79 4.78
CA CYS A 415 -15.67 5.61 5.99
C CYS A 415 -16.93 6.49 6.00
N LEU A 416 -16.92 7.60 5.26
CA LEU A 416 -18.08 8.48 5.09
C LEU A 416 -18.94 8.12 3.88
N ALA A 417 -18.40 7.47 2.85
CA ALA A 417 -19.17 7.08 1.67
C ALA A 417 -20.27 6.09 2.09
N PRO A 418 -21.55 6.37 1.82
CA PRO A 418 -22.66 5.53 2.26
C PRO A 418 -22.77 4.22 1.47
N GLU A 419 -22.23 4.19 0.27
CA GLU A 419 -22.22 3.02 -0.63
C GLU A 419 -21.05 3.08 -1.59
N THR A 420 -20.77 1.98 -2.26
CA THR A 420 -19.75 1.87 -3.31
C THR A 420 -20.15 2.57 -4.61
N GLY A 421 -19.19 2.87 -5.49
CA GLY A 421 -19.43 3.44 -6.81
C GLY A 421 -19.59 4.96 -6.83
N LEU A 422 -19.56 5.63 -5.69
CA LEU A 422 -19.69 7.09 -5.60
C LEU A 422 -18.36 7.80 -5.86
N GLY A 423 -18.43 9.09 -6.27
CA GLY A 423 -17.26 9.96 -6.43
C GLY A 423 -16.65 9.96 -7.83
N ILE A 424 -17.29 9.33 -8.82
CA ILE A 424 -16.87 9.41 -10.22
C ILE A 424 -17.32 10.74 -10.79
N THR A 425 -16.36 11.54 -11.30
CA THR A 425 -16.63 12.86 -11.90
C THR A 425 -16.29 12.91 -13.40
N ASP A 426 -15.62 11.88 -13.94
CA ASP A 426 -15.32 11.74 -15.37
C ASP A 426 -15.77 10.36 -15.89
N PRO A 427 -17.07 10.20 -16.19
CA PRO A 427 -17.60 8.95 -16.73
C PRO A 427 -17.10 8.64 -18.16
N ALA A 428 -16.65 9.65 -18.89
CA ALA A 428 -16.12 9.43 -20.26
C ALA A 428 -14.75 8.76 -20.20
N LEU A 429 -13.86 9.21 -19.31
CA LEU A 429 -12.59 8.53 -19.09
C LEU A 429 -12.81 7.11 -18.52
N ARG A 430 -13.76 6.94 -17.56
CA ARG A 430 -14.12 5.62 -17.02
C ARG A 430 -14.53 4.65 -18.14
N ALA A 431 -15.40 5.09 -19.05
CA ALA A 431 -15.81 4.29 -20.20
C ALA A 431 -14.64 3.94 -21.14
N THR A 432 -13.68 4.86 -21.30
CA THR A 432 -12.47 4.63 -22.11
C THR A 432 -11.53 3.61 -21.46
N VAL A 433 -11.36 3.64 -20.14
CA VAL A 433 -10.56 2.64 -19.39
C VAL A 433 -11.22 1.27 -19.43
N GLY A 434 -12.53 1.22 -19.37
CA GLY A 434 -13.39 0.03 -19.47
C GLY A 434 -13.71 -0.58 -18.09
N GLU A 435 -14.97 -0.81 -17.84
CA GLU A 435 -15.47 -1.35 -16.57
C GLU A 435 -14.89 -2.74 -16.27
N ASP A 436 -14.79 -3.59 -17.29
CA ASP A 436 -14.21 -4.93 -17.16
C ASP A 436 -12.77 -4.90 -16.63
N ARG A 437 -12.00 -3.92 -17.06
CA ARG A 437 -10.61 -3.75 -16.60
C ARG A 437 -10.54 -3.19 -15.17
N LEU A 438 -11.43 -2.24 -14.83
CA LEU A 438 -11.50 -1.65 -13.50
C LEU A 438 -11.96 -2.65 -12.43
N THR A 439 -12.82 -3.59 -12.81
CA THR A 439 -13.45 -4.56 -11.89
C THR A 439 -12.82 -5.96 -11.94
N VAL A 440 -11.68 -6.13 -12.62
CA VAL A 440 -11.07 -7.46 -12.81
C VAL A 440 -10.86 -8.22 -11.49
N PHE A 441 -10.40 -7.54 -10.44
CA PHE A 441 -10.18 -8.16 -9.14
C PHE A 441 -11.49 -8.53 -8.43
N SER A 442 -12.46 -7.63 -8.39
CA SER A 442 -13.74 -7.88 -7.70
C SER A 442 -14.60 -8.95 -8.41
N ARG A 443 -14.53 -9.04 -9.73
CA ARG A 443 -15.23 -10.11 -10.50
C ARG A 443 -14.68 -11.49 -10.15
N HIS A 444 -13.39 -11.63 -9.95
CA HIS A 444 -12.76 -12.90 -9.61
C HIS A 444 -12.82 -13.23 -8.10
N ALA A 445 -12.96 -12.24 -7.22
CA ALA A 445 -13.13 -12.47 -5.79
C ALA A 445 -14.46 -13.15 -5.44
N ASN A 446 -15.47 -13.00 -6.30
CA ASN A 446 -16.81 -13.56 -6.13
C ASN A 446 -17.05 -14.85 -6.93
N SER A 447 -16.04 -15.39 -7.60
CA SER A 447 -16.07 -16.65 -8.36
C SER A 447 -15.39 -17.79 -7.60
#